data_f1eadfa035bb32bfe48cdb39be889f12
#
_entry.id   f1eadfa035bb32bfe48cdb39be889f12
#
_cell.length_a   1.000
_cell.length_b   1.000
_cell.length_c   1.000
_cell.angle_alpha   90.00
_cell.angle_beta   90.00
_cell.angle_gamma   90.00
#
_symmetry.space_group_name_H-M   'P 1'
#
loop_
_entity.id
_entity.type
_entity.pdbx_description
1 polymer ?
#
loop_
_entity_poly.entity_id
_entity_poly.type
_entity_poly.pdbx_seq_one_letter_code
_entity_poly.pdbx_strand_id
1 'polypeptide(L)'
;ETSATSDGIHLLAPENLQLNDKWVLKDGELYPSEKPGGILWSKEKFGDFKISLEYKTSTKANSGLFFRTNPKNPVQEGFEIQIASAGLYSGKHILGSLYDAERAAVEAGKPDGEWNTMTLTCKGPMIKATVNGQTTVDVNIDDWTEGNKNPDGSVNKFKTPLKDLPREGHFGLQYHGQQVWFRDVLVKRL
;
A
#
# COMPACT_ATOMS: atom_id res chain seq x y z
N GLU A 1 18.03 -2.42 32.20
CA GLU A 1 17.24 -1.39 31.50
C GLU A 1 17.72 -1.36 30.03
N THR A 2 17.10 -2.17 29.19
CA THR A 2 17.34 -2.14 27.75
C THR A 2 16.47 -1.04 27.19
N SER A 3 17.11 0.04 26.80
CA SER A 3 16.54 1.10 25.97
C SER A 3 15.88 0.46 24.74
N ALA A 4 14.56 0.47 24.70
CA ALA A 4 13.81 0.19 23.49
C ALA A 4 14.15 1.31 22.50
N THR A 5 15.06 1.03 21.59
CA THR A 5 15.37 1.93 20.49
C THR A 5 14.13 2.10 19.64
N SER A 6 13.78 3.34 19.34
CA SER A 6 12.65 3.79 18.51
C SER A 6 12.81 3.41 17.04
N ASP A 7 13.57 2.39 16.73
CA ASP A 7 13.83 1.90 15.39
C ASP A 7 12.69 0.97 14.97
N GLY A 8 11.91 1.38 13.98
CA GLY A 8 10.74 0.67 13.48
C GLY A 8 10.98 -0.79 13.12
N ILE A 9 9.94 -1.43 12.60
CA ILE A 9 9.94 -2.84 12.21
C ILE A 9 10.37 -2.93 10.75
N HIS A 10 11.44 -3.67 10.46
CA HIS A 10 11.82 -4.03 9.09
C HIS A 10 10.87 -5.12 8.59
N LEU A 11 9.93 -4.73 7.71
CA LEU A 11 8.87 -5.63 7.29
C LEU A 11 9.38 -6.78 6.42
N LEU A 12 10.41 -6.55 5.60
CA LEU A 12 10.98 -7.57 4.70
C LEU A 12 11.90 -8.52 5.48
N ALA A 13 11.30 -9.33 6.32
CA ALA A 13 11.96 -10.37 7.10
C ALA A 13 11.02 -11.57 7.26
N PRO A 14 11.54 -12.81 7.30
CA PRO A 14 10.71 -14.01 7.42
C PRO A 14 9.80 -14.02 8.66
N GLU A 15 10.24 -13.41 9.75
CA GLU A 15 9.46 -13.31 10.98
C GLU A 15 8.27 -12.35 10.87
N ASN A 16 8.27 -11.44 9.88
CA ASN A 16 7.26 -10.40 9.72
C ASN A 16 6.30 -10.63 8.55
N LEU A 17 6.63 -11.53 7.63
CA LEU A 17 5.87 -11.82 6.42
C LEU A 17 5.37 -13.26 6.38
N GLN A 18 4.18 -13.46 5.81
CA GLN A 18 3.62 -14.78 5.52
C GLN A 18 4.24 -15.31 4.21
N LEU A 19 5.56 -15.53 4.21
CA LEU A 19 6.30 -15.97 3.04
C LEU A 19 5.78 -17.31 2.49
N ASN A 20 5.78 -17.43 1.17
CA ASN A 20 5.35 -18.61 0.43
C ASN A 20 6.21 -18.77 -0.85
N ASP A 21 5.94 -19.80 -1.66
CA ASP A 21 6.70 -20.09 -2.89
C ASP A 21 6.43 -19.11 -4.05
N LYS A 22 5.53 -18.15 -3.88
CA LYS A 22 5.18 -17.14 -4.91
C LYS A 22 6.06 -15.90 -4.86
N TRP A 23 6.82 -15.74 -3.79
CA TRP A 23 7.68 -14.59 -3.54
C TRP A 23 9.09 -15.02 -3.15
N VAL A 24 10.07 -14.22 -3.53
CA VAL A 24 11.49 -14.39 -3.15
C VAL A 24 11.90 -13.20 -2.29
N LEU A 25 12.49 -13.49 -1.13
CA LEU A 25 13.17 -12.50 -0.30
C LEU A 25 14.66 -12.84 -0.30
N LYS A 26 15.47 -12.01 -0.95
CA LYS A 26 16.90 -12.23 -1.12
C LYS A 26 17.67 -10.92 -1.13
N ASP A 27 18.76 -10.87 -0.39
CA ASP A 27 19.66 -9.70 -0.33
C ASP A 27 18.92 -8.38 -0.03
N GLY A 28 17.92 -8.44 0.86
CA GLY A 28 17.10 -7.28 1.26
C GLY A 28 16.05 -6.86 0.25
N GLU A 29 15.88 -7.57 -0.85
CA GLU A 29 14.87 -7.30 -1.86
C GLU A 29 13.80 -8.39 -1.86
N LEU A 30 12.55 -7.95 -2.03
CA LEU A 30 11.38 -8.81 -2.22
C LEU A 30 10.89 -8.69 -3.65
N TYR A 31 10.67 -9.80 -4.32
CA TYR A 31 10.13 -9.84 -5.69
C TYR A 31 9.37 -11.13 -5.97
N PRO A 32 8.49 -11.17 -6.99
CA PRO A 32 7.77 -12.37 -7.37
C PRO A 32 8.72 -13.49 -7.83
N SER A 33 8.39 -14.73 -7.45
CA SER A 33 9.12 -15.93 -7.88
C SER A 33 8.79 -16.33 -9.32
N GLU A 34 9.37 -17.41 -9.79
CA GLU A 34 9.01 -18.04 -11.09
C GLU A 34 7.58 -18.59 -11.11
N LYS A 35 6.96 -18.76 -9.95
CA LYS A 35 5.55 -19.16 -9.78
C LYS A 35 4.78 -18.05 -9.08
N PRO A 36 4.69 -16.84 -9.67
CA PRO A 36 4.21 -15.67 -8.96
C PRO A 36 2.70 -15.73 -8.72
N GLY A 37 2.24 -14.94 -7.77
CA GLY A 37 0.81 -14.74 -7.55
C GLY A 37 0.46 -14.03 -6.28
N GLY A 38 -0.67 -13.34 -6.34
CA GLY A 38 -1.38 -12.81 -5.20
C GLY A 38 -0.70 -11.68 -4.44
N ILE A 39 -1.11 -11.56 -3.21
CA ILE A 39 -0.67 -10.52 -2.27
C ILE A 39 0.10 -11.20 -1.15
N LEU A 40 1.27 -10.67 -0.82
CA LEU A 40 2.05 -11.12 0.32
C LEU A 40 1.70 -10.29 1.55
N TRP A 41 1.24 -10.95 2.59
CA TRP A 41 0.71 -10.31 3.79
C TRP A 41 1.73 -10.25 4.93
N SER A 42 1.65 -9.19 5.74
CA SER A 42 2.32 -9.14 7.03
C SER A 42 1.71 -10.16 7.99
N LYS A 43 2.52 -10.67 8.92
CA LYS A 43 2.00 -11.55 9.99
C LYS A 43 1.18 -10.77 11.01
N GLU A 44 1.67 -9.59 11.39
CA GLU A 44 0.99 -8.72 12.34
C GLU A 44 0.02 -7.76 11.69
N LYS A 45 -0.94 -7.28 12.46
CA LYS A 45 -1.84 -6.19 12.13
C LYS A 45 -1.29 -4.86 12.63
N PHE A 46 -1.66 -3.79 11.93
CA PHE A 46 -1.27 -2.43 12.26
C PHE A 46 -2.50 -1.52 12.20
N GLY A 47 -2.61 -0.63 13.18
CA GLY A 47 -3.67 0.37 13.27
C GLY A 47 -3.15 1.76 12.86
N ASP A 48 -2.59 2.49 13.82
CA ASP A 48 -1.89 3.75 13.55
C ASP A 48 -0.42 3.45 13.27
N PHE A 49 0.10 3.98 12.17
CA PHE A 49 1.47 3.68 11.74
C PHE A 49 1.99 4.70 10.73
N LYS A 50 3.31 4.67 10.57
CA LYS A 50 4.00 5.22 9.40
C LYS A 50 4.82 4.11 8.75
N ILE A 51 4.61 3.88 7.46
CA ILE A 51 5.42 2.96 6.66
C ILE A 51 6.16 3.74 5.58
N SER A 52 7.43 3.42 5.37
CA SER A 52 8.22 3.87 4.24
C SER A 52 8.76 2.68 3.49
N LEU A 53 8.82 2.78 2.17
CA LEU A 53 9.35 1.71 1.32
C LEU A 53 9.98 2.28 0.04
N GLU A 54 10.80 1.47 -0.59
CA GLU A 54 11.21 1.68 -1.97
C GLU A 54 10.62 0.57 -2.84
N TYR A 55 10.17 0.95 -4.04
CA TYR A 55 9.66 0.01 -5.04
C TYR A 55 10.24 0.33 -6.42
N LYS A 56 10.30 -0.70 -7.26
CA LYS A 56 10.68 -0.62 -8.66
C LYS A 56 9.71 -1.46 -9.48
N THR A 57 9.34 -0.98 -10.64
CA THR A 57 8.40 -1.66 -11.54
C THR A 57 9.04 -2.01 -12.87
N SER A 58 8.64 -3.13 -13.45
CA SER A 58 8.85 -3.42 -14.86
C SER A 58 7.87 -2.62 -15.73
N THR A 59 8.01 -2.75 -17.05
CA THR A 59 7.15 -2.04 -18.00
C THR A 59 5.67 -2.40 -17.82
N LYS A 60 4.82 -1.38 -17.78
CA LYS A 60 3.36 -1.49 -17.63
C LYS A 60 2.94 -2.31 -16.41
N ALA A 61 3.64 -2.13 -15.30
CA ALA A 61 3.36 -2.85 -14.09
C ALA A 61 2.20 -2.26 -13.31
N ASN A 62 1.44 -3.16 -12.69
CA ASN A 62 0.42 -2.87 -11.70
C ASN A 62 0.77 -3.61 -10.41
N SER A 63 0.75 -2.91 -9.31
CA SER A 63 0.99 -3.41 -7.96
C SER A 63 0.19 -2.58 -6.95
N GLY A 64 0.49 -2.69 -5.68
CA GLY A 64 -0.16 -1.90 -4.63
C GLY A 64 0.36 -2.22 -3.25
N LEU A 65 0.26 -1.24 -2.38
CA LEU A 65 0.44 -1.38 -0.95
C LEU A 65 -0.93 -1.42 -0.28
N PHE A 66 -1.34 -2.62 0.14
CA PHE A 66 -2.54 -2.81 0.97
C PHE A 66 -2.22 -2.49 2.42
N PHE A 67 -3.18 -1.90 3.13
CA PHE A 67 -3.05 -1.59 4.54
C PHE A 67 -4.40 -1.65 5.26
N ARG A 68 -4.37 -1.87 6.57
CA ARG A 68 -5.57 -2.09 7.38
C ARG A 68 -6.53 -3.09 6.73
N THR A 69 -5.98 -4.15 6.14
CA THR A 69 -6.73 -5.06 5.28
C THR A 69 -6.95 -6.41 5.93
N ASN A 70 -8.14 -6.98 5.70
CA ASN A 70 -8.45 -8.37 5.97
C ASN A 70 -8.01 -9.23 4.76
N PRO A 71 -6.99 -10.11 4.90
CA PRO A 71 -6.51 -10.93 3.79
C PRO A 71 -7.56 -11.86 3.17
N LYS A 72 -8.63 -12.17 3.90
CA LYS A 72 -9.72 -13.01 3.41
C LYS A 72 -10.70 -12.26 2.51
N ASN A 73 -10.73 -10.94 2.58
CA ASN A 73 -11.60 -10.09 1.77
C ASN A 73 -10.91 -8.76 1.42
N PRO A 74 -9.78 -8.79 0.71
CA PRO A 74 -8.96 -7.60 0.51
C PRO A 74 -9.60 -6.54 -0.37
N VAL A 75 -10.57 -6.90 -1.21
CA VAL A 75 -11.26 -5.97 -2.11
C VAL A 75 -12.21 -5.06 -1.33
N GLN A 76 -12.89 -5.59 -0.32
CA GLN A 76 -13.93 -4.87 0.42
C GLN A 76 -13.51 -4.43 1.82
N GLU A 77 -12.57 -5.14 2.45
CA GLU A 77 -12.20 -4.91 3.85
C GLU A 77 -10.73 -4.49 3.96
N GLY A 78 -10.43 -3.32 3.43
CA GLY A 78 -9.09 -2.73 3.48
C GLY A 78 -8.91 -1.62 2.48
N PHE A 79 -7.73 -1.06 2.48
CA PHE A 79 -7.33 0.07 1.63
C PHE A 79 -6.11 -0.30 0.81
N GLU A 80 -5.90 0.41 -0.28
CA GLU A 80 -4.72 0.25 -1.13
C GLU A 80 -4.21 1.62 -1.58
N ILE A 81 -2.89 1.84 -1.47
CA ILE A 81 -2.21 2.89 -2.24
C ILE A 81 -1.69 2.24 -3.52
N GLN A 82 -2.15 2.75 -4.66
CA GLN A 82 -1.78 2.23 -5.97
C GLN A 82 -0.30 2.38 -6.25
N ILE A 83 0.31 1.30 -6.72
CA ILE A 83 1.64 1.28 -7.33
C ILE A 83 1.46 0.86 -8.77
N ALA A 84 1.85 1.71 -9.71
CA ALA A 84 1.73 1.44 -11.14
C ALA A 84 2.77 2.23 -11.93
N SER A 85 3.07 1.74 -13.12
CA SER A 85 3.84 2.51 -14.09
C SER A 85 3.14 3.82 -14.41
N ALA A 86 3.91 4.91 -14.49
CA ALA A 86 3.37 6.24 -14.78
C ALA A 86 2.65 6.25 -16.14
N GLY A 87 1.49 6.92 -16.19
CA GLY A 87 0.68 7.05 -17.41
C GLY A 87 -0.10 5.80 -17.82
N LEU A 88 -0.03 4.70 -17.05
CA LEU A 88 -0.73 3.45 -17.40
C LEU A 88 -2.23 3.53 -17.13
N TYR A 89 -2.65 4.20 -16.06
CA TYR A 89 -4.03 4.31 -15.64
C TYR A 89 -4.49 5.77 -15.59
N SER A 90 -5.76 5.97 -15.28
CA SER A 90 -6.39 7.28 -15.16
C SER A 90 -7.25 7.37 -13.88
N GLY A 91 -7.65 8.58 -13.53
CA GLY A 91 -8.57 8.83 -12.42
C GLY A 91 -8.01 8.36 -11.08
N LYS A 92 -8.83 7.69 -10.31
CA LYS A 92 -8.52 7.20 -8.96
C LYS A 92 -7.68 5.91 -8.95
N HIS A 93 -7.14 5.50 -10.10
CA HIS A 93 -6.30 4.31 -10.28
C HIS A 93 -4.87 4.64 -10.68
N ILE A 94 -4.49 5.92 -10.77
CA ILE A 94 -3.10 6.30 -11.05
C ILE A 94 -2.21 6.04 -9.82
N LEU A 95 -0.91 5.93 -10.06
CA LEU A 95 0.09 5.78 -9.02
C LEU A 95 -0.12 6.77 -7.88
N GLY A 96 -0.08 6.27 -6.64
CA GLY A 96 -0.19 7.08 -5.42
C GLY A 96 -1.60 7.38 -4.97
N SER A 97 -2.63 6.99 -5.74
CA SER A 97 -4.03 7.15 -5.35
C SER A 97 -4.38 6.26 -4.16
N LEU A 98 -5.30 6.73 -3.32
CA LEU A 98 -6.09 5.83 -2.48
C LEU A 98 -7.08 5.14 -3.41
N TYR A 99 -6.76 3.89 -3.75
CA TYR A 99 -7.36 3.19 -4.88
C TYR A 99 -8.89 3.23 -4.85
N ASP A 100 -9.47 3.71 -5.97
CA ASP A 100 -10.91 3.84 -6.19
C ASP A 100 -11.63 4.86 -5.27
N ALA A 101 -10.92 5.48 -4.33
CA ALA A 101 -11.48 6.41 -3.34
C ALA A 101 -11.03 7.86 -3.55
N GLU A 102 -9.75 8.11 -3.72
CA GLU A 102 -9.19 9.46 -3.93
C GLU A 102 -8.07 9.45 -4.95
N ARG A 103 -8.21 10.25 -6.01
CA ARG A 103 -7.19 10.40 -7.03
C ARG A 103 -5.94 11.05 -6.45
N ALA A 104 -4.76 10.52 -6.80
CA ALA A 104 -3.51 11.17 -6.47
C ALA A 104 -3.48 12.61 -7.01
N ALA A 105 -3.03 13.55 -6.18
CA ALA A 105 -2.90 14.96 -6.57
C ALA A 105 -1.86 15.16 -7.67
N VAL A 106 -0.87 14.27 -7.74
CA VAL A 106 0.20 14.28 -8.72
C VAL A 106 0.64 12.84 -9.01
N GLU A 107 0.97 12.54 -10.25
CA GLU A 107 1.59 11.27 -10.64
C GLU A 107 3.11 11.42 -10.61
N ALA A 108 3.72 11.11 -9.46
CA ALA A 108 5.10 11.45 -9.13
C ALA A 108 6.10 10.33 -9.38
N GLY A 109 5.73 9.30 -10.16
CA GLY A 109 6.59 8.15 -10.44
C GLY A 109 7.77 8.46 -11.33
N LYS A 110 8.89 7.78 -11.08
CA LYS A 110 10.05 7.73 -11.98
C LYS A 110 9.78 6.72 -13.10
N PRO A 111 10.54 6.76 -14.21
CA PRO A 111 10.45 5.76 -15.26
C PRO A 111 10.57 4.33 -14.74
N ASP A 112 9.93 3.37 -15.45
CA ASP A 112 10.07 1.95 -15.13
C ASP A 112 11.54 1.53 -15.06
N GLY A 113 11.86 0.64 -14.14
CA GLY A 113 13.22 0.19 -13.87
C GLY A 113 14.01 1.04 -12.88
N GLU A 114 13.48 2.18 -12.44
CA GLU A 114 14.09 3.02 -11.41
C GLU A 114 13.42 2.79 -10.06
N TRP A 115 14.20 2.95 -8.98
CA TRP A 115 13.68 2.89 -7.62
C TRP A 115 12.93 4.17 -7.26
N ASN A 116 11.74 3.99 -6.72
CA ASN A 116 10.87 5.04 -6.18
C ASN A 116 10.77 4.91 -4.67
N THR A 117 10.49 6.01 -3.99
CA THR A 117 10.17 6.01 -2.56
C THR A 117 8.68 6.27 -2.35
N MET A 118 8.11 5.60 -1.36
CA MET A 118 6.72 5.82 -0.94
C MET A 118 6.65 5.89 0.57
N THR A 119 5.85 6.80 1.08
CA THR A 119 5.50 6.83 2.51
C THR A 119 3.98 6.85 2.67
N LEU A 120 3.51 6.22 3.74
CA LEU A 120 2.10 6.21 4.12
C LEU A 120 2.01 6.39 5.64
N THR A 121 1.25 7.37 6.05
CA THR A 121 0.95 7.62 7.47
C THR A 121 -0.55 7.50 7.69
N CYS A 122 -0.94 6.64 8.62
CA CYS A 122 -2.32 6.47 9.06
C CYS A 122 -2.40 6.73 10.56
N LYS A 123 -3.23 7.69 10.96
CA LYS A 123 -3.50 7.99 12.35
C LYS A 123 -5.00 8.27 12.54
N GLY A 124 -5.68 7.35 13.24
CA GLY A 124 -7.14 7.42 13.30
C GLY A 124 -7.74 7.40 11.88
N PRO A 125 -8.60 8.39 11.55
CA PRO A 125 -9.21 8.49 10.21
C PRO A 125 -8.30 9.14 9.15
N MET A 126 -7.14 9.69 9.57
CA MET A 126 -6.27 10.44 8.66
C MET A 126 -5.35 9.50 7.89
N ILE A 127 -5.33 9.65 6.57
CA ILE A 127 -4.47 8.90 5.65
C ILE A 127 -3.69 9.89 4.79
N LYS A 128 -2.36 9.81 4.85
CA LYS A 128 -1.46 10.63 4.03
C LYS A 128 -0.41 9.76 3.34
N ALA A 129 -0.33 9.87 2.02
CA ALA A 129 0.66 9.16 1.21
C ALA A 129 1.54 10.14 0.44
N THR A 130 2.80 9.75 0.25
CA THR A 130 3.74 10.47 -0.61
C THR A 130 4.42 9.49 -1.57
N VAL A 131 4.75 9.97 -2.76
CA VAL A 131 5.59 9.25 -3.73
C VAL A 131 6.71 10.19 -4.15
N ASN A 132 7.95 9.75 -4.01
CA ASN A 132 9.15 10.54 -4.32
C ASN A 132 9.11 11.94 -3.67
N GLY A 133 8.67 12.00 -2.41
CA GLY A 133 8.60 13.22 -1.62
C GLY A 133 7.40 14.13 -1.92
N GLN A 134 6.57 13.79 -2.90
CA GLN A 134 5.38 14.57 -3.23
C GLN A 134 4.12 13.94 -2.61
N THR A 135 3.32 14.74 -1.92
CA THR A 135 2.05 14.27 -1.34
C THR A 135 1.07 13.93 -2.44
N THR A 136 0.61 12.68 -2.47
CA THR A 136 -0.37 12.19 -3.44
C THR A 136 -1.78 12.14 -2.86
N VAL A 137 -1.92 11.78 -1.59
CA VAL A 137 -3.19 11.69 -0.87
C VAL A 137 -3.02 12.29 0.52
N ASP A 138 -4.00 13.08 0.95
CA ASP A 138 -4.09 13.60 2.31
C ASP A 138 -5.57 13.79 2.65
N VAL A 139 -6.17 12.77 3.25
CA VAL A 139 -7.62 12.68 3.44
C VAL A 139 -8.02 12.24 4.84
N ASN A 140 -9.26 12.55 5.19
CA ASN A 140 -9.96 12.04 6.35
C ASN A 140 -11.04 11.05 5.88
N ILE A 141 -10.88 9.74 6.16
CA ILE A 141 -11.84 8.72 5.70
C ILE A 141 -13.22 8.84 6.34
N ASP A 142 -13.37 9.62 7.41
CA ASP A 142 -14.69 9.94 7.97
C ASP A 142 -15.57 10.76 7.02
N ASP A 143 -14.98 11.38 5.97
CA ASP A 143 -15.73 12.07 4.92
C ASP A 143 -16.44 11.11 3.95
N TRP A 144 -16.08 9.81 3.92
CA TRP A 144 -16.76 8.76 3.16
C TRP A 144 -17.89 8.17 4.00
N THR A 145 -19.08 8.75 3.88
CA THR A 145 -20.25 8.44 4.73
C THR A 145 -21.26 7.49 4.12
N GLU A 146 -21.09 7.16 2.83
CA GLU A 146 -22.03 6.31 2.08
C GLU A 146 -21.29 5.16 1.40
N GLY A 147 -21.93 3.99 1.35
CA GLY A 147 -21.42 2.87 0.57
C GLY A 147 -21.45 3.18 -0.93
N ASN A 148 -20.46 2.68 -1.66
CA ASN A 148 -20.28 2.83 -3.10
C ASN A 148 -20.20 4.28 -3.61
N LYS A 149 -19.90 5.23 -2.74
CA LYS A 149 -19.85 6.65 -3.09
C LYS A 149 -18.68 7.37 -2.45
N ASN A 150 -17.96 8.15 -3.26
CA ASN A 150 -16.93 9.05 -2.80
C ASN A 150 -17.52 10.42 -2.43
N PRO A 151 -16.82 11.24 -1.62
CA PRO A 151 -17.28 12.59 -1.28
C PRO A 151 -17.53 13.49 -2.48
N ASP A 152 -16.83 13.28 -3.61
CA ASP A 152 -17.03 14.04 -4.86
C ASP A 152 -18.26 13.56 -5.66
N GLY A 153 -19.00 12.57 -5.14
CA GLY A 153 -20.18 12.02 -5.77
C GLY A 153 -19.90 10.86 -6.76
N SER A 154 -18.65 10.57 -7.08
CA SER A 154 -18.30 9.45 -7.93
C SER A 154 -18.52 8.10 -7.23
N VAL A 155 -18.72 7.06 -8.03
CA VAL A 155 -18.92 5.68 -7.54
C VAL A 155 -17.59 5.06 -7.15
N ASN A 156 -17.58 4.29 -6.07
CA ASN A 156 -16.47 3.43 -5.69
C ASN A 156 -16.91 1.98 -5.48
N LYS A 157 -15.92 1.08 -5.33
CA LYS A 157 -16.16 -0.35 -5.14
C LYS A 157 -16.63 -0.74 -3.74
N PHE A 158 -16.47 0.14 -2.74
CA PHE A 158 -16.69 -0.21 -1.33
C PHE A 158 -18.16 -0.20 -0.99
N LYS A 159 -18.71 -1.36 -0.64
CA LYS A 159 -20.11 -1.49 -0.19
C LYS A 159 -20.31 -0.85 1.18
N THR A 160 -19.30 -0.87 2.03
CA THR A 160 -19.29 -0.23 3.34
C THR A 160 -18.69 1.17 3.22
N PRO A 161 -19.29 2.21 3.85
CA PRO A 161 -18.65 3.51 3.95
C PRO A 161 -17.24 3.40 4.53
N LEU A 162 -16.27 4.13 4.00
CA LEU A 162 -14.88 4.01 4.48
C LEU A 162 -14.74 4.35 5.96
N LYS A 163 -15.58 5.28 6.46
CA LYS A 163 -15.60 5.64 7.90
C LYS A 163 -15.90 4.44 8.81
N ASP A 164 -16.59 3.42 8.31
CA ASP A 164 -17.01 2.24 9.07
C ASP A 164 -16.09 1.03 8.85
N LEU A 165 -15.08 1.13 8.00
CA LEU A 165 -14.09 0.06 7.83
C LEU A 165 -13.18 -0.06 9.06
N PRO A 166 -12.70 -1.27 9.38
CA PRO A 166 -11.74 -1.46 10.47
C PRO A 166 -10.49 -0.58 10.31
N ARG A 167 -10.02 -0.02 11.41
CA ARG A 167 -8.81 0.82 11.44
C ARG A 167 -7.57 0.06 11.87
N GLU A 168 -7.63 -1.24 11.81
CA GLU A 168 -6.52 -2.16 12.05
C GLU A 168 -6.63 -3.33 11.07
N GLY A 169 -5.48 -3.75 10.53
CA GLY A 169 -5.40 -4.87 9.60
C GLY A 169 -3.98 -5.10 9.11
N HIS A 170 -3.83 -5.98 8.16
CA HIS A 170 -2.53 -6.37 7.61
C HIS A 170 -2.05 -5.42 6.53
N PHE A 171 -0.72 -5.33 6.36
CA PHE A 171 -0.09 -4.87 5.14
C PHE A 171 -0.04 -5.98 4.11
N GLY A 172 -0.17 -5.61 2.83
CA GLY A 172 0.00 -6.51 1.71
C GLY A 172 0.76 -5.86 0.57
N LEU A 173 1.62 -6.63 -0.09
CA LEU A 173 2.35 -6.23 -1.29
C LEU A 173 1.86 -7.08 -2.45
N GLN A 174 1.43 -6.43 -3.54
CA GLN A 174 0.67 -7.08 -4.61
C GLN A 174 1.56 -7.46 -5.80
N TYR A 175 1.36 -8.69 -6.31
CA TYR A 175 1.68 -9.08 -7.68
C TYR A 175 0.39 -9.08 -8.52
N HIS A 176 0.43 -8.44 -9.68
CA HIS A 176 -0.72 -8.35 -10.59
C HIS A 176 -0.33 -8.60 -12.06
N GLY A 177 0.58 -9.52 -12.28
CA GLY A 177 0.96 -9.97 -13.62
C GLY A 177 2.30 -9.46 -14.15
N GLN A 178 2.90 -8.45 -13.52
CA GLN A 178 4.18 -7.89 -13.93
C GLN A 178 5.17 -7.90 -12.77
N GLN A 179 6.46 -7.89 -13.10
CA GLN A 179 7.54 -7.87 -12.12
C GLN A 179 7.54 -6.55 -11.35
N VAL A 180 7.68 -6.66 -10.02
CA VAL A 180 7.84 -5.54 -9.10
C VAL A 180 8.87 -5.93 -8.04
N TRP A 181 9.63 -4.96 -7.55
CA TRP A 181 10.63 -5.17 -6.50
C TRP A 181 10.39 -4.21 -5.36
N PHE A 182 10.57 -4.68 -4.13
CA PHE A 182 10.48 -3.88 -2.91
C PHE A 182 11.77 -4.01 -2.12
N ARG A 183 12.18 -2.94 -1.44
CA ARG A 183 13.28 -2.92 -0.48
C ARG A 183 13.06 -1.85 0.58
N ASP A 184 13.84 -1.90 1.65
CA ASP A 184 13.86 -0.88 2.71
C ASP A 184 12.45 -0.55 3.23
N VAL A 185 11.66 -1.59 3.53
CA VAL A 185 10.30 -1.42 4.04
C VAL A 185 10.36 -1.33 5.57
N LEU A 186 10.11 -0.13 6.09
CA LEU A 186 10.18 0.19 7.51
C LEU A 186 8.83 0.66 8.04
N VAL A 187 8.34 0.02 9.10
CA VAL A 187 7.08 0.36 9.76
C VAL A 187 7.35 0.89 11.17
N LYS A 188 6.72 2.00 11.51
CA LYS A 188 6.68 2.53 12.89
C LYS A 188 5.23 2.58 13.36
N ARG A 189 4.94 1.99 14.51
CA ARG A 189 3.65 2.16 15.19
C ARG A 189 3.58 3.57 15.79
N LEU A 190 2.43 4.21 15.68
CA LEU A 190 2.18 5.54 16.21
C LEU A 190 1.31 5.49 17.47
#